data_caafec4a3acd06fe40ccd470d1a984f2
#
_entry.id   caafec4a3acd06fe40ccd470d1a984f2
#
_cell.length_a   1.000
_cell.length_b   1.000
_cell.length_c   1.000
_cell.angle_alpha   90.00
_cell.angle_beta   90.00
_cell.angle_gamma   90.00
#
_symmetry.space_group_name_H-M   'P 1'
#
loop_
_entity.id
_entity.type
_entity.pdbx_description
1 polymer ?
#
loop_
_entity_poly.entity_id
_entity_poly.type
_entity_poly.pdbx_seq_one_letter_code
_entity_poly.pdbx_strand_id
1 'polypeptide(L)'
;MGGAVSKVVEPVKKVFKAVRVANFLGNINPFVAIGVLAIGWLFIRSRKPEVPDFGTNDFEETERGILVNKQSNNASIPIVYGERLIGGTRVFIQTSGTDNEFLYVALVLSEGEINSIEEIRVDEKVVTFDGALSDNVQRSVASSDSNFYKDGASYITIEPHFGTDGQSASALLSTLSSWGTNHKLSGICYLALKFKWNSDVFGGIPNVTAKIKGRKVVTLDSSLNESSPTFSTNPAFCLLDYLRNERYGKGIATSNIDLQSFRDASQICITQVTPFSSGSNINIFDTNAVLDTSKKVIDNVRELLRGCRGYLPYVQGKYRLVIETTGSASVSLTEDDILNGFTLASNPNEDNVIFTISPICSL
;
A
#
# COMPACT_ATOMS: atom_id res chain seq x y z
N MET A 1 36.67 -20.00 10.76
CA MET A 1 36.02 -19.02 9.85
C MET A 1 35.41 -17.80 10.58
N GLY A 2 35.97 -17.37 11.71
CA GLY A 2 35.41 -16.29 12.55
C GLY A 2 36.03 -14.90 12.35
N GLY A 3 37.05 -14.75 11.50
CA GLY A 3 37.82 -13.49 11.43
C GLY A 3 37.35 -12.45 10.38
N ALA A 4 36.53 -12.84 9.41
CA ALA A 4 36.09 -11.94 8.32
C ALA A 4 34.83 -11.14 8.68
N VAL A 5 33.94 -11.69 9.51
CA VAL A 5 32.68 -11.04 9.92
C VAL A 5 32.97 -9.91 10.90
N SER A 6 33.97 -10.06 11.79
CA SER A 6 34.30 -9.01 12.77
C SER A 6 34.88 -7.73 12.13
N LYS A 7 35.54 -7.85 10.97
CA LYS A 7 36.16 -6.71 10.27
C LYS A 7 35.15 -5.81 9.56
N VAL A 8 33.94 -6.31 9.26
CA VAL A 8 32.86 -5.53 8.60
C VAL A 8 31.91 -4.94 9.61
N VAL A 9 31.64 -5.63 10.71
CA VAL A 9 30.71 -5.19 11.76
C VAL A 9 31.31 -4.07 12.63
N GLU A 10 32.61 -4.04 12.84
CA GLU A 10 33.29 -3.00 13.64
C GLU A 10 33.19 -1.58 13.02
N PRO A 11 33.43 -1.36 11.71
CA PRO A 11 33.23 -0.04 11.13
C PRO A 11 31.79 0.43 11.19
N VAL A 12 30.82 -0.47 10.96
CA VAL A 12 29.39 -0.14 11.02
C VAL A 12 28.97 0.22 12.45
N LYS A 13 29.43 -0.53 13.46
CA LYS A 13 29.20 -0.19 14.88
C LYS A 13 29.85 1.14 15.28
N LYS A 14 31.02 1.47 14.73
CA LYS A 14 31.69 2.76 14.97
C LYS A 14 30.91 3.92 14.35
N VAL A 15 30.35 3.74 13.15
CA VAL A 15 29.51 4.76 12.51
C VAL A 15 28.20 4.97 13.30
N PHE A 16 27.52 3.89 13.74
CA PHE A 16 26.34 4.00 14.59
C PHE A 16 26.67 4.63 15.96
N LYS A 17 27.84 4.37 16.54
CA LYS A 17 28.29 5.00 17.77
C LYS A 17 28.63 6.46 17.57
N ALA A 18 29.21 6.83 16.41
CA ALA A 18 29.48 8.24 16.04
C ALA A 18 28.19 9.03 15.81
N VAL A 19 27.20 8.45 15.16
CA VAL A 19 25.86 9.05 14.95
C VAL A 19 25.14 9.26 16.29
N ARG A 20 25.23 8.31 17.23
CA ARG A 20 24.67 8.44 18.59
C ARG A 20 25.38 9.50 19.42
N VAL A 21 26.69 9.64 19.27
CA VAL A 21 27.50 10.67 19.94
C VAL A 21 27.24 12.04 19.31
N ALA A 22 27.03 12.11 17.99
CA ALA A 22 26.69 13.34 17.29
C ALA A 22 25.31 13.88 17.71
N ASN A 23 24.31 13.00 17.86
CA ASN A 23 23.00 13.38 18.43
C ASN A 23 23.09 13.84 19.90
N PHE A 24 24.08 13.35 20.67
CA PHE A 24 24.32 13.79 22.05
C PHE A 24 24.99 15.16 22.12
N LEU A 25 25.75 15.57 21.09
CA LEU A 25 26.43 16.87 21.03
C LEU A 25 25.60 18.00 20.39
N GLY A 26 24.35 17.72 20.01
CA GLY A 26 23.30 18.74 19.73
C GLY A 26 23.47 19.60 18.49
N ASN A 27 24.51 19.43 17.64
CA ASN A 27 24.78 20.37 16.55
C ASN A 27 25.31 19.74 15.24
N ILE A 28 25.22 18.42 15.06
CA ILE A 28 25.68 17.79 13.82
C ILE A 28 24.47 17.38 12.97
N ASN A 29 24.39 17.92 11.75
CA ASN A 29 23.39 17.57 10.76
C ASN A 29 23.38 16.04 10.50
N PRO A 30 22.34 15.28 10.88
CA PRO A 30 22.28 13.84 10.67
C PRO A 30 22.29 13.45 9.19
N PHE A 31 22.02 14.37 8.27
CA PHE A 31 22.15 14.14 6.83
C PHE A 31 23.60 13.93 6.38
N VAL A 32 24.59 14.41 7.13
CA VAL A 32 26.02 14.13 6.90
C VAL A 32 26.30 12.62 7.00
N ALA A 33 25.65 11.93 7.93
CA ALA A 33 25.80 10.48 8.10
C ALA A 33 25.32 9.68 6.88
N ILE A 34 24.33 10.21 6.14
CA ILE A 34 23.79 9.57 4.92
C ILE A 34 24.78 9.67 3.78
N GLY A 35 25.44 10.84 3.61
CA GLY A 35 26.49 11.01 2.59
C GLY A 35 27.63 10.01 2.77
N VAL A 36 28.06 9.77 4.01
CA VAL A 36 29.11 8.78 4.35
C VAL A 36 28.64 7.35 4.10
N LEU A 37 27.38 7.03 4.40
CA LEU A 37 26.81 5.70 4.14
C LEU A 37 26.62 5.44 2.65
N ALA A 38 26.20 6.44 1.86
CA ALA A 38 26.06 6.33 0.41
C ALA A 38 27.41 6.09 -0.28
N ILE A 39 28.48 6.77 0.15
CA ILE A 39 29.84 6.56 -0.35
C ILE A 39 30.38 5.18 0.07
N GLY A 40 30.16 4.76 1.31
CA GLY A 40 30.51 3.42 1.79
C GLY A 40 29.82 2.31 1.00
N TRP A 41 28.56 2.51 0.60
CA TRP A 41 27.80 1.55 -0.19
C TRP A 41 28.33 1.38 -1.63
N LEU A 42 28.86 2.44 -2.25
CA LEU A 42 29.47 2.38 -3.57
C LEU A 42 30.71 1.47 -3.60
N PHE A 43 31.49 1.43 -2.53
CA PHE A 43 32.68 0.57 -2.40
C PHE A 43 32.34 -0.89 -2.04
N ILE A 44 31.16 -1.18 -1.49
CA ILE A 44 30.74 -2.55 -1.09
C ILE A 44 30.08 -3.30 -2.25
N ARG A 45 29.68 -2.61 -3.33
CA ARG A 45 28.99 -3.21 -4.50
C ARG A 45 29.81 -4.25 -5.28
N SER A 46 31.10 -4.36 -5.03
CA SER A 46 31.97 -5.31 -5.77
C SER A 46 32.07 -6.71 -5.15
N ARG A 47 31.45 -7.00 -4.01
CA ARG A 47 31.40 -8.33 -3.41
C ARG A 47 29.99 -8.59 -2.89
N LYS A 48 29.27 -9.56 -3.48
CA LYS A 48 28.03 -10.09 -2.92
C LYS A 48 28.34 -10.72 -1.56
N PRO A 49 27.91 -10.16 -0.42
CA PRO A 49 27.86 -10.91 0.83
C PRO A 49 26.59 -11.76 0.81
N GLU A 50 26.71 -13.04 1.15
CA GLU A 50 25.56 -13.83 1.57
C GLU A 50 24.96 -13.14 2.80
N VAL A 51 23.70 -12.74 2.67
CA VAL A 51 22.92 -12.16 3.77
C VAL A 51 22.60 -13.29 4.73
N PRO A 52 23.01 -13.23 6.02
CA PRO A 52 22.53 -14.19 7.01
C PRO A 52 21.01 -14.06 7.10
N ASP A 53 20.33 -15.19 6.99
CA ASP A 53 18.90 -15.33 7.26
C ASP A 53 18.67 -15.07 8.77
N PHE A 54 18.35 -13.84 9.10
CA PHE A 54 17.77 -13.52 10.40
C PHE A 54 16.31 -13.92 10.30
N GLY A 55 15.97 -15.09 10.85
CA GLY A 55 14.61 -15.57 10.97
C GLY A 55 13.68 -14.41 11.34
N THR A 56 12.87 -14.02 10.38
CA THR A 56 11.81 -13.06 10.59
C THR A 56 10.81 -13.70 11.53
N ASN A 57 10.78 -13.24 12.77
CA ASN A 57 9.59 -13.40 13.58
C ASN A 57 8.48 -12.69 12.77
N ASP A 58 7.59 -13.48 12.20
CA ASP A 58 6.34 -13.04 11.61
C ASP A 58 5.47 -12.39 12.70
N PHE A 59 5.82 -11.15 13.07
CA PHE A 59 4.87 -10.31 13.74
C PHE A 59 3.89 -9.84 12.66
N GLU A 60 2.62 -10.12 12.90
CA GLU A 60 1.47 -9.66 12.13
C GLU A 60 1.44 -8.12 12.02
N GLU A 61 2.33 -7.55 11.20
CA GLU A 61 2.33 -6.12 10.84
C GLU A 61 1.22 -5.76 9.84
N THR A 62 0.39 -6.73 9.45
CA THR A 62 -0.51 -6.62 8.31
C THR A 62 -1.80 -5.86 8.61
N GLU A 63 -2.20 -5.74 9.88
CA GLU A 63 -3.50 -5.13 10.22
C GLU A 63 -3.46 -3.60 10.44
N ARG A 64 -2.29 -2.98 10.59
CA ARG A 64 -2.18 -1.54 10.92
C ARG A 64 -1.69 -0.65 9.78
N GLY A 65 -1.43 -1.20 8.60
CA GLY A 65 -0.78 -0.46 7.52
C GLY A 65 0.71 -0.16 7.86
N ILE A 66 1.53 0.00 6.83
CA ILE A 66 2.95 0.32 7.01
C ILE A 66 3.04 1.82 7.36
N LEU A 67 3.18 2.16 8.64
CA LEU A 67 3.30 3.54 9.10
C LEU A 67 4.76 4.01 9.26
N VAL A 68 5.74 3.15 8.96
CA VAL A 68 7.16 3.45 9.06
C VAL A 68 7.80 3.35 7.67
N ASN A 69 8.66 4.32 7.35
CA ASN A 69 9.40 4.25 6.09
C ASN A 69 10.43 3.13 6.13
N LYS A 70 10.30 2.17 5.25
CA LYS A 70 11.28 1.08 5.07
C LYS A 70 12.38 1.52 4.10
N GLN A 71 13.61 1.10 4.36
CA GLN A 71 14.69 1.19 3.39
C GLN A 71 15.11 -0.24 3.05
N SER A 72 14.78 -0.68 1.86
CA SER A 72 15.07 -2.03 1.41
C SER A 72 15.25 -2.07 -0.10
N ASN A 73 16.24 -2.82 -0.54
CA ASN A 73 16.48 -3.07 -1.96
C ASN A 73 15.52 -4.13 -2.54
N ASN A 74 14.74 -4.79 -1.68
CA ASN A 74 13.90 -5.94 -2.02
C ASN A 74 12.48 -5.82 -1.45
N ALA A 75 12.07 -4.62 -1.00
CA ALA A 75 10.72 -4.43 -0.50
C ALA A 75 9.71 -4.54 -1.63
N SER A 76 8.64 -5.29 -1.40
CA SER A 76 7.48 -5.30 -2.27
C SER A 76 6.79 -3.94 -2.26
N ILE A 77 6.28 -3.51 -3.41
CA ILE A 77 5.47 -2.31 -3.50
C ILE A 77 4.02 -2.72 -3.23
N PRO A 78 3.35 -2.14 -2.22
CA PRO A 78 1.98 -2.49 -1.91
C PRO A 78 1.00 -1.94 -2.96
N ILE A 79 -0.19 -2.54 -3.01
CA ILE A 79 -1.34 -1.99 -3.73
C ILE A 79 -2.32 -1.46 -2.70
N VAL A 80 -2.81 -0.24 -2.90
CA VAL A 80 -3.77 0.38 -1.99
C VAL A 80 -5.11 0.52 -2.67
N TYR A 81 -6.14 -0.12 -2.12
CA TYR A 81 -7.53 0.09 -2.48
C TYR A 81 -8.25 0.90 -1.41
N GLY A 82 -9.13 1.80 -1.83
CA GLY A 82 -9.84 2.69 -0.92
C GLY A 82 -8.95 3.78 -0.32
N GLU A 83 -9.27 4.25 0.87
CA GLU A 83 -8.58 5.35 1.54
C GLU A 83 -7.76 4.82 2.73
N ARG A 84 -6.42 5.05 2.71
CA ARG A 84 -5.52 4.56 3.79
C ARG A 84 -4.41 5.57 4.08
N LEU A 85 -4.02 5.62 5.34
CA LEU A 85 -2.77 6.23 5.77
C LEU A 85 -1.67 5.18 5.69
N ILE A 86 -0.63 5.46 4.90
CA ILE A 86 0.47 4.53 4.66
C ILE A 86 1.82 5.24 4.81
N GLY A 87 2.83 4.53 5.24
CA GLY A 87 4.24 4.87 5.03
C GLY A 87 4.69 4.35 3.68
N GLY A 88 5.90 4.70 3.27
CA GLY A 88 6.44 4.28 1.98
C GLY A 88 7.78 3.58 2.10
N THR A 89 8.23 3.04 0.96
CA THR A 89 9.58 2.51 0.81
C THR A 89 10.49 3.58 0.21
N ARG A 90 11.58 3.90 0.90
CA ARG A 90 12.63 4.80 0.39
C ARG A 90 13.44 4.06 -0.68
N VAL A 91 13.29 4.46 -1.92
CA VAL A 91 14.01 3.87 -3.07
C VAL A 91 15.21 4.71 -3.50
N PHE A 92 15.22 5.98 -3.11
CA PHE A 92 16.32 6.89 -3.37
C PHE A 92 16.50 7.82 -2.18
N ILE A 93 17.75 8.08 -1.81
CA ILE A 93 18.12 9.02 -0.76
C ILE A 93 19.48 9.62 -1.10
N GLN A 94 19.57 10.94 -1.09
CA GLN A 94 20.81 11.67 -1.35
C GLN A 94 20.81 13.00 -0.62
N THR A 95 21.98 13.44 -0.19
CA THR A 95 22.20 14.77 0.36
C THR A 95 22.88 15.70 -0.65
N SER A 96 22.66 17.00 -0.49
CA SER A 96 23.23 18.06 -1.33
C SER A 96 23.35 19.37 -0.55
N GLY A 97 24.00 20.36 -1.16
CA GLY A 97 24.24 21.67 -0.56
C GLY A 97 25.51 21.73 0.30
N THR A 98 25.83 22.91 0.81
CA THR A 98 26.95 23.10 1.73
C THR A 98 26.68 22.34 3.03
N ASP A 99 27.65 21.55 3.50
CA ASP A 99 27.51 20.72 4.72
C ASP A 99 26.31 19.77 4.70
N ASN A 100 25.88 19.32 3.48
CA ASN A 100 24.73 18.44 3.28
C ASN A 100 23.42 18.99 3.89
N GLU A 101 23.18 20.30 3.73
CA GLU A 101 22.00 20.96 4.29
C GLU A 101 20.67 20.47 3.73
N PHE A 102 20.66 19.84 2.54
CA PHE A 102 19.46 19.28 1.93
C PHE A 102 19.49 17.75 1.87
N LEU A 103 18.36 17.15 2.21
CA LEU A 103 18.10 15.73 2.04
C LEU A 103 17.02 15.55 0.98
N TYR A 104 17.32 14.76 -0.05
CA TYR A 104 16.38 14.37 -1.10
C TYR A 104 16.00 12.91 -0.94
N VAL A 105 14.71 12.61 -1.08
CA VAL A 105 14.16 11.26 -0.92
C VAL A 105 13.14 11.00 -2.00
N ALA A 106 13.19 9.82 -2.64
CA ALA A 106 12.05 9.26 -3.36
C ALA A 106 11.41 8.18 -2.47
N LEU A 107 10.16 8.39 -2.12
CA LEU A 107 9.36 7.53 -1.26
C LEU A 107 8.23 6.90 -2.08
N VAL A 108 8.34 5.62 -2.39
CA VAL A 108 7.32 4.85 -3.12
C VAL A 108 6.18 4.50 -2.17
N LEU A 109 4.94 4.78 -2.57
CA LEU A 109 3.75 4.57 -1.77
C LEU A 109 2.92 3.37 -2.24
N SER A 110 2.63 3.27 -3.54
CA SER A 110 1.71 2.26 -4.08
C SER A 110 2.05 1.89 -5.52
N GLU A 111 1.74 0.68 -5.88
CA GLU A 111 1.68 0.22 -7.26
C GLU A 111 0.42 0.75 -7.95
N GLY A 112 0.57 1.21 -9.19
CA GLY A 112 -0.51 1.72 -10.02
C GLY A 112 -0.91 3.18 -9.75
N GLU A 113 -1.77 3.69 -10.62
CA GLU A 113 -2.27 5.06 -10.52
C GLU A 113 -3.27 5.20 -9.38
N ILE A 114 -3.00 6.14 -8.46
CA ILE A 114 -3.88 6.51 -7.36
C ILE A 114 -4.79 7.67 -7.75
N ASN A 115 -5.88 7.87 -6.98
CA ASN A 115 -6.79 8.99 -7.21
C ASN A 115 -6.24 10.32 -6.70
N SER A 116 -5.80 10.36 -5.44
CA SER A 116 -5.31 11.59 -4.79
C SER A 116 -4.50 11.28 -3.54
N ILE A 117 -3.77 12.31 -3.11
CA ILE A 117 -3.12 12.37 -1.80
C ILE A 117 -3.86 13.44 -0.99
N GLU A 118 -4.47 13.03 0.12
CA GLU A 118 -5.29 13.90 0.95
C GLU A 118 -4.49 14.62 2.04
N GLU A 119 -3.51 13.91 2.62
CA GLU A 119 -2.74 14.42 3.75
C GLU A 119 -1.33 13.81 3.76
N ILE A 120 -0.36 14.63 4.11
CA ILE A 120 1.01 14.19 4.38
C ILE A 120 1.33 14.48 5.84
N ARG A 121 1.95 13.51 6.51
CA ARG A 121 2.51 13.71 7.86
C ARG A 121 4.01 13.47 7.84
N VAL A 122 4.71 14.29 8.57
CA VAL A 122 6.15 14.17 8.83
C VAL A 122 6.34 14.07 10.34
N ASP A 123 6.94 12.97 10.80
CA ASP A 123 7.09 12.67 12.22
C ASP A 123 5.75 12.82 12.98
N GLU A 124 4.69 12.19 12.39
CA GLU A 124 3.30 12.18 12.88
C GLU A 124 2.56 13.53 12.82
N LYS A 125 3.24 14.62 12.48
CA LYS A 125 2.64 15.95 12.37
C LYS A 125 2.11 16.17 10.95
N VAL A 126 0.87 16.62 10.83
CA VAL A 126 0.26 17.01 9.55
C VAL A 126 1.01 18.21 8.99
N VAL A 127 1.36 18.14 7.71
CA VAL A 127 2.03 19.23 6.98
C VAL A 127 0.99 20.00 6.17
N THR A 128 0.96 21.31 6.33
CA THR A 128 0.14 22.21 5.51
C THR A 128 1.00 22.76 4.38
N PHE A 129 0.58 22.53 3.13
CA PHE A 129 1.27 23.04 1.94
C PHE A 129 0.62 24.32 1.40
N ASP A 130 1.36 25.03 0.55
CA ASP A 130 0.96 26.29 -0.10
C ASP A 130 -0.13 26.12 -1.19
N GLY A 131 -0.62 24.91 -1.38
CA GLY A 131 -1.71 24.55 -2.28
C GLY A 131 -2.02 23.07 -2.26
N ALA A 132 -3.03 22.68 -3.03
CA ALA A 132 -3.46 21.29 -3.13
C ALA A 132 -2.35 20.39 -3.70
N LEU A 133 -2.22 19.17 -3.15
CA LEU A 133 -1.29 18.17 -3.63
C LEU A 133 -1.82 17.60 -4.96
N SER A 134 -1.13 17.91 -6.04
CA SER A 134 -1.51 17.49 -7.40
C SER A 134 -0.36 16.76 -8.08
N ASP A 135 -0.68 15.91 -9.02
CA ASP A 135 0.30 15.13 -9.77
C ASP A 135 1.34 16.02 -10.47
N ASN A 136 2.61 15.69 -10.31
CA ASN A 136 3.77 16.41 -10.87
C ASN A 136 3.85 17.91 -10.51
N VAL A 137 3.23 18.35 -9.41
CA VAL A 137 3.26 19.75 -8.99
C VAL A 137 4.04 19.90 -7.69
N GLN A 138 5.11 20.69 -7.73
CA GLN A 138 5.87 20.99 -6.53
C GLN A 138 5.07 21.88 -5.58
N ARG A 139 5.15 21.56 -4.28
CA ARG A 139 4.58 22.33 -3.19
C ARG A 139 5.59 22.53 -2.08
N SER A 140 5.58 23.71 -1.50
CA SER A 140 6.33 24.02 -0.30
C SER A 140 5.40 24.12 0.89
N VAL A 141 5.95 24.01 2.10
CA VAL A 141 5.16 24.21 3.31
C VAL A 141 4.61 25.62 3.35
N ALA A 142 3.33 25.75 3.66
CA ALA A 142 2.66 27.04 3.80
C ALA A 142 3.20 27.83 4.99
N SER A 143 3.21 29.15 4.88
CA SER A 143 3.65 30.06 5.97
C SER A 143 2.78 29.96 7.24
N SER A 144 1.60 29.38 7.14
CA SER A 144 0.72 29.08 8.28
C SER A 144 1.11 27.84 9.08
N ASP A 145 2.01 26.99 8.56
CA ASP A 145 2.47 25.78 9.25
C ASP A 145 3.60 26.12 10.25
N SER A 146 3.27 26.16 11.52
CA SER A 146 4.25 26.50 12.57
C SER A 146 5.26 25.39 12.86
N ASN A 147 5.05 24.15 12.38
CA ASN A 147 5.98 23.06 12.62
C ASN A 147 7.14 23.05 11.62
N PHE A 148 6.84 23.33 10.34
CA PHE A 148 7.77 23.15 9.23
C PHE A 148 8.02 24.42 8.42
N TYR A 149 7.46 25.56 8.83
CA TYR A 149 7.76 26.88 8.31
C TYR A 149 8.27 27.75 9.46
N LYS A 150 9.55 28.14 9.43
CA LYS A 150 10.20 28.97 10.45
C LYS A 150 11.17 29.95 9.81
N ASP A 151 11.40 31.06 10.44
CA ASP A 151 12.36 32.10 10.00
C ASP A 151 12.12 32.56 8.55
N GLY A 152 10.83 32.58 8.14
CA GLY A 152 10.46 33.01 6.79
C GLY A 152 10.75 31.95 5.69
N ALA A 153 11.10 30.74 6.06
CA ALA A 153 11.47 29.67 5.12
C ALA A 153 10.67 28.36 5.31
N SER A 154 10.39 27.70 4.20
CA SER A 154 9.88 26.33 4.17
C SER A 154 11.01 25.33 4.33
N TYR A 155 10.83 24.35 5.20
CA TYR A 155 11.81 23.28 5.44
C TYR A 155 11.50 21.98 4.69
N ILE A 156 10.33 21.90 4.03
CA ILE A 156 9.93 20.73 3.22
C ILE A 156 9.41 21.21 1.87
N THR A 157 9.89 20.60 0.81
CA THR A 157 9.32 20.69 -0.54
C THR A 157 8.94 19.30 -1.01
N ILE A 158 7.77 19.16 -1.61
CA ILE A 158 7.24 17.90 -2.11
C ILE A 158 6.84 18.02 -3.57
N GLU A 159 6.99 16.94 -4.33
CA GLU A 159 6.45 16.77 -5.68
C GLU A 159 5.81 15.39 -5.74
N PRO A 160 4.46 15.31 -5.65
CA PRO A 160 3.74 14.04 -5.75
C PRO A 160 3.73 13.52 -7.18
N HIS A 161 3.84 12.20 -7.34
CA HIS A 161 3.65 11.48 -8.58
C HIS A 161 2.60 10.39 -8.35
N PHE A 162 1.48 10.47 -9.07
CA PHE A 162 0.30 9.64 -8.78
C PHE A 162 0.37 8.24 -9.40
N GLY A 163 1.42 7.93 -10.14
CA GLY A 163 1.61 6.58 -10.68
C GLY A 163 0.98 6.36 -12.06
N THR A 164 0.85 7.39 -12.87
CA THR A 164 0.40 7.24 -14.27
C THR A 164 1.48 6.55 -15.11
N ASP A 165 1.07 5.78 -16.13
CA ASP A 165 2.02 5.08 -17.02
C ASP A 165 2.91 6.06 -17.79
N GLY A 166 2.38 7.24 -18.12
CA GLY A 166 3.06 8.29 -18.87
C GLY A 166 3.80 9.33 -18.01
N GLN A 167 3.91 9.12 -16.68
CA GLN A 167 4.51 10.12 -15.80
C GLN A 167 5.96 10.45 -16.16
N SER A 168 6.35 11.72 -15.94
CA SER A 168 7.71 12.19 -16.11
C SER A 168 8.58 11.89 -14.88
N ALA A 169 9.90 12.00 -15.06
CA ALA A 169 10.79 12.01 -13.91
C ALA A 169 10.58 13.28 -13.07
N SER A 170 10.72 13.17 -11.74
CA SER A 170 10.57 14.32 -10.83
C SER A 170 11.52 15.45 -11.18
N ALA A 171 10.97 16.64 -11.37
CA ALA A 171 11.75 17.86 -11.57
C ALA A 171 12.52 18.23 -10.30
N LEU A 172 11.95 17.98 -9.11
CA LEU A 172 12.60 18.22 -7.82
C LEU A 172 13.87 17.39 -7.66
N LEU A 173 13.81 16.08 -7.97
CA LEU A 173 14.96 15.18 -7.85
C LEU A 173 15.95 15.33 -9.02
N SER A 174 15.49 15.76 -10.20
CA SER A 174 16.34 15.99 -11.37
C SER A 174 17.32 17.18 -11.22
N THR A 175 17.21 17.93 -10.11
CA THR A 175 18.25 18.89 -9.70
C THR A 175 19.54 18.19 -9.26
N LEU A 176 19.49 16.88 -9.01
CA LEU A 176 20.62 16.03 -8.68
C LEU A 176 21.11 15.27 -9.91
N SER A 177 22.42 15.21 -10.13
CA SER A 177 23.02 14.49 -11.29
C SER A 177 22.76 12.98 -11.29
N SER A 178 22.42 12.40 -10.14
CA SER A 178 22.09 10.98 -9.96
C SER A 178 20.66 10.62 -10.34
N TRP A 179 19.75 11.59 -10.55
CA TRP A 179 18.37 11.39 -10.96
C TRP A 179 18.14 11.96 -12.37
N GLY A 180 18.16 11.11 -13.37
CA GLY A 180 17.99 11.53 -14.75
C GLY A 180 16.55 11.33 -15.26
N THR A 181 16.30 11.76 -16.49
CA THR A 181 14.99 11.71 -17.17
C THR A 181 14.40 10.30 -17.34
N ASN A 182 15.22 9.27 -17.17
CA ASN A 182 14.79 7.86 -17.24
C ASN A 182 14.24 7.34 -15.92
N HIS A 183 14.40 8.07 -14.78
CA HIS A 183 13.89 7.69 -13.48
C HIS A 183 12.43 8.12 -13.30
N LYS A 184 11.56 7.66 -14.19
CA LYS A 184 10.14 8.05 -14.22
C LYS A 184 9.30 7.31 -13.19
N LEU A 185 9.67 6.08 -12.83
CA LEU A 185 8.86 5.17 -11.99
C LEU A 185 7.43 5.01 -12.54
N SER A 186 7.29 4.86 -13.87
CA SER A 186 5.99 4.72 -14.56
C SER A 186 5.12 3.63 -13.91
N GLY A 187 3.85 3.92 -13.70
CA GLY A 187 2.92 3.02 -13.04
C GLY A 187 3.11 2.89 -11.53
N ILE A 188 3.92 3.75 -10.88
CA ILE A 188 4.22 3.68 -9.44
C ILE A 188 3.96 5.05 -8.82
N CYS A 189 3.10 5.08 -7.80
CA CYS A 189 2.88 6.28 -7.00
C CYS A 189 4.04 6.50 -6.04
N TYR A 190 4.64 7.69 -6.07
CA TYR A 190 5.72 8.07 -5.17
C TYR A 190 5.71 9.56 -4.82
N LEU A 191 6.41 9.91 -3.76
CA LEU A 191 6.68 11.27 -3.35
C LEU A 191 8.16 11.58 -3.58
N ALA A 192 8.44 12.62 -4.32
CA ALA A 192 9.75 13.25 -4.32
C ALA A 192 9.76 14.32 -3.23
N LEU A 193 10.71 14.23 -2.31
CA LEU A 193 10.79 15.03 -1.12
C LEU A 193 12.15 15.70 -1.03
N LYS A 194 12.17 16.96 -0.62
CA LYS A 194 13.37 17.73 -0.27
C LYS A 194 13.18 18.32 1.13
N PHE A 195 14.07 17.98 2.03
CA PHE A 195 14.13 18.52 3.39
C PHE A 195 15.33 19.44 3.52
N LYS A 196 15.15 20.62 4.13
CA LYS A 196 16.23 21.49 4.54
C LYS A 196 16.54 21.22 6.01
N TRP A 197 17.79 20.91 6.33
CA TRP A 197 18.18 20.60 7.70
C TRP A 197 18.00 21.79 8.64
N ASN A 198 17.37 21.55 9.78
CA ASN A 198 17.32 22.45 10.91
C ASN A 198 17.08 21.62 12.18
N SER A 199 17.94 21.76 13.19
CA SER A 199 17.86 21.02 14.46
C SER A 199 16.59 21.29 15.25
N ASP A 200 15.97 22.46 15.08
CA ASP A 200 14.74 22.85 15.76
C ASP A 200 13.48 22.30 15.07
N VAL A 201 13.65 21.74 13.86
CA VAL A 201 12.57 21.17 13.05
C VAL A 201 12.64 19.66 13.00
N PHE A 202 13.84 19.11 12.79
CA PHE A 202 14.04 17.66 12.60
C PHE A 202 15.01 17.10 13.64
N GLY A 203 14.57 16.05 14.34
CA GLY A 203 15.44 15.30 15.26
C GLY A 203 16.32 14.24 14.57
N GLY A 204 16.12 14.00 13.28
CA GLY A 204 16.80 12.98 12.48
C GLY A 204 16.27 12.88 11.06
N ILE A 205 16.38 11.70 10.45
CA ILE A 205 15.76 11.43 9.13
C ILE A 205 14.25 11.36 9.34
N PRO A 206 13.45 12.25 8.68
CA PRO A 206 12.02 12.30 8.92
C PRO A 206 11.31 11.00 8.49
N ASN A 207 10.32 10.57 9.28
CA ASN A 207 9.38 9.54 8.89
C ASN A 207 8.18 10.19 8.20
N VAL A 208 7.89 9.78 6.96
CA VAL A 208 6.83 10.38 6.16
C VAL A 208 5.71 9.38 5.95
N THR A 209 4.49 9.77 6.27
CA THR A 209 3.28 9.01 5.97
C THR A 209 2.32 9.84 5.12
N ALA A 210 1.55 9.16 4.26
CA ALA A 210 0.60 9.80 3.37
C ALA A 210 -0.78 9.15 3.50
N LYS A 211 -1.82 9.97 3.64
CA LYS A 211 -3.20 9.53 3.52
C LYS A 211 -3.60 9.64 2.06
N ILE A 212 -3.83 8.50 1.42
CA ILE A 212 -4.11 8.43 -0.01
C ILE A 212 -5.50 7.84 -0.28
N LYS A 213 -6.15 8.33 -1.33
CA LYS A 213 -7.20 7.62 -2.03
C LYS A 213 -6.53 6.78 -3.11
N GLY A 214 -6.51 5.47 -2.87
CA GLY A 214 -5.70 4.52 -3.59
C GLY A 214 -6.09 4.33 -5.05
N ARG A 215 -5.83 3.13 -5.55
CA ARG A 215 -5.94 2.76 -6.95
C ARG A 215 -7.30 3.07 -7.54
N LYS A 216 -7.30 3.66 -8.75
CA LYS A 216 -8.47 3.78 -9.59
C LYS A 216 -8.81 2.42 -10.21
N VAL A 217 -10.08 2.06 -10.17
CA VAL A 217 -10.60 0.79 -10.70
C VAL A 217 -11.72 1.02 -11.69
N VAL A 218 -11.90 0.06 -12.59
CA VAL A 218 -13.04 0.04 -13.52
C VAL A 218 -14.29 -0.38 -12.76
N THR A 219 -15.42 0.31 -13.01
CA THR A 219 -16.74 -0.06 -12.51
C THR A 219 -17.62 -0.57 -13.65
N LEU A 220 -18.68 -1.29 -13.33
CA LEU A 220 -19.62 -1.85 -14.29
C LEU A 220 -20.99 -1.16 -14.15
N ASP A 221 -21.57 -0.75 -15.28
CA ASP A 221 -22.95 -0.28 -15.33
C ASP A 221 -23.97 -1.44 -15.37
N SER A 222 -25.27 -1.14 -15.48
CA SER A 222 -26.33 -2.15 -15.55
C SER A 222 -26.28 -3.01 -16.82
N SER A 223 -25.61 -2.55 -17.85
CA SER A 223 -25.40 -3.26 -19.13
C SER A 223 -24.03 -3.94 -19.20
N LEU A 224 -23.30 -3.97 -18.09
CA LEU A 224 -21.93 -4.51 -17.96
C LEU A 224 -20.88 -3.73 -18.77
N ASN A 225 -21.17 -2.49 -19.17
CA ASN A 225 -20.17 -1.64 -19.78
C ASN A 225 -19.20 -1.16 -18.71
N GLU A 226 -17.93 -1.12 -19.07
CA GLU A 226 -16.86 -0.65 -18.20
C GLU A 226 -16.75 0.88 -18.23
N SER A 227 -16.60 1.50 -17.05
CA SER A 227 -16.24 2.91 -16.93
C SER A 227 -14.77 3.15 -17.24
N SER A 228 -14.37 4.42 -17.43
CA SER A 228 -12.97 4.80 -17.22
C SER A 228 -12.58 4.52 -15.76
N PRO A 229 -11.30 4.17 -15.48
CA PRO A 229 -10.85 3.93 -14.13
C PRO A 229 -11.11 5.12 -13.21
N THR A 230 -11.78 4.88 -12.08
CA THR A 230 -12.17 5.91 -11.11
C THR A 230 -11.94 5.39 -9.68
N PHE A 231 -11.89 6.31 -8.72
CA PHE A 231 -11.80 5.94 -7.32
C PHE A 231 -13.05 5.20 -6.87
N SER A 232 -12.86 4.05 -6.22
CA SER A 232 -13.95 3.28 -5.67
C SER A 232 -13.50 2.51 -4.42
N THR A 233 -14.34 2.51 -3.40
CA THR A 233 -14.21 1.67 -2.20
C THR A 233 -15.03 0.40 -2.30
N ASN A 234 -15.70 0.16 -3.44
CA ASN A 234 -16.55 -1.01 -3.62
C ASN A 234 -15.73 -2.31 -3.69
N PRO A 235 -15.93 -3.26 -2.76
CA PRO A 235 -15.15 -4.51 -2.70
C PRO A 235 -15.20 -5.33 -3.99
N ALA A 236 -16.35 -5.37 -4.67
CA ALA A 236 -16.51 -6.16 -5.89
C ALA A 236 -15.61 -5.63 -7.02
N PHE A 237 -15.52 -4.31 -7.18
CA PHE A 237 -14.68 -3.72 -8.23
C PHE A 237 -13.20 -3.73 -7.88
N CYS A 238 -12.84 -3.58 -6.59
CA CYS A 238 -11.46 -3.75 -6.13
C CYS A 238 -10.97 -5.19 -6.38
N LEU A 239 -11.81 -6.19 -6.10
CA LEU A 239 -11.50 -7.59 -6.37
C LEU A 239 -11.41 -7.87 -7.88
N LEU A 240 -12.31 -7.30 -8.69
CA LEU A 240 -12.30 -7.45 -10.15
C LEU A 240 -10.99 -6.92 -10.75
N ASP A 241 -10.56 -5.72 -10.34
CA ASP A 241 -9.28 -5.13 -10.75
C ASP A 241 -8.12 -6.07 -10.38
N TYR A 242 -8.07 -6.55 -9.13
CA TYR A 242 -7.01 -7.43 -8.66
C TYR A 242 -6.95 -8.75 -9.43
N LEU A 243 -8.08 -9.38 -9.72
CA LEU A 243 -8.14 -10.65 -10.45
C LEU A 243 -7.68 -10.52 -11.90
N ARG A 244 -7.99 -9.39 -12.56
CA ARG A 244 -7.67 -9.14 -13.97
C ARG A 244 -6.25 -8.64 -14.19
N ASN A 245 -5.64 -8.04 -13.19
CA ASN A 245 -4.32 -7.44 -13.35
C ASN A 245 -3.25 -8.50 -13.56
N GLU A 246 -2.45 -8.35 -14.65
CA GLU A 246 -1.41 -9.30 -15.02
C GLU A 246 -0.11 -9.10 -14.21
N ARG A 247 0.13 -7.88 -13.73
CA ARG A 247 1.40 -7.54 -13.07
C ARG A 247 1.45 -7.99 -11.61
N TYR A 248 0.38 -7.76 -10.85
CA TYR A 248 0.34 -8.04 -9.41
C TYR A 248 -0.82 -8.96 -9.00
N GLY A 249 -1.77 -9.17 -9.87
CA GLY A 249 -2.93 -10.02 -9.64
C GLY A 249 -2.78 -11.41 -10.24
N LYS A 250 -3.88 -12.01 -10.63
CA LYS A 250 -3.90 -13.35 -11.24
C LYS A 250 -3.82 -13.31 -12.78
N GLY A 251 -4.11 -12.17 -13.42
CA GLY A 251 -4.18 -12.06 -14.87
C GLY A 251 -5.32 -12.89 -15.49
N ILE A 252 -6.47 -12.97 -14.81
CA ILE A 252 -7.61 -13.73 -15.29
C ILE A 252 -8.25 -12.98 -16.45
N ALA A 253 -8.37 -13.65 -17.61
CA ALA A 253 -9.07 -13.09 -18.76
C ALA A 253 -10.53 -12.79 -18.40
N THR A 254 -11.07 -11.68 -18.88
CA THR A 254 -12.46 -11.25 -18.61
C THR A 254 -13.48 -12.30 -19.01
N SER A 255 -13.23 -13.10 -20.05
CA SER A 255 -14.09 -14.22 -20.49
C SER A 255 -14.28 -15.29 -19.41
N ASN A 256 -13.32 -15.43 -18.50
CA ASN A 256 -13.34 -16.40 -17.40
C ASN A 256 -13.90 -15.83 -16.10
N ILE A 257 -14.50 -14.63 -16.15
CA ILE A 257 -15.14 -13.97 -15.02
C ILE A 257 -16.62 -13.75 -15.35
N ASP A 258 -17.49 -14.06 -14.40
CA ASP A 258 -18.92 -13.75 -14.49
C ASP A 258 -19.14 -12.30 -14.05
N LEU A 259 -19.02 -11.36 -15.00
CA LEU A 259 -19.17 -9.92 -14.74
C LEU A 259 -20.51 -9.54 -14.12
N GLN A 260 -21.61 -10.28 -14.48
CA GLN A 260 -22.93 -10.03 -13.89
C GLN A 260 -22.88 -10.27 -12.36
N SER A 261 -22.23 -11.34 -11.91
CA SER A 261 -22.11 -11.60 -10.48
C SER A 261 -21.34 -10.50 -9.73
N PHE A 262 -20.31 -9.93 -10.34
CA PHE A 262 -19.58 -8.78 -9.76
C PHE A 262 -20.43 -7.53 -9.73
N ARG A 263 -21.23 -7.30 -10.76
CA ARG A 263 -22.17 -6.18 -10.81
C ARG A 263 -23.23 -6.30 -9.72
N ASP A 264 -23.83 -7.49 -9.58
CA ASP A 264 -24.85 -7.74 -8.54
C ASP A 264 -24.25 -7.62 -7.13
N ALA A 265 -23.07 -8.20 -6.90
CA ALA A 265 -22.33 -8.05 -5.66
C ALA A 265 -22.03 -6.58 -5.34
N SER A 266 -21.67 -5.79 -6.36
CA SER A 266 -21.40 -4.35 -6.17
C SER A 266 -22.61 -3.58 -5.66
N GLN A 267 -23.83 -3.96 -6.08
CA GLN A 267 -25.07 -3.34 -5.62
C GLN A 267 -25.36 -3.69 -4.16
N ILE A 268 -25.09 -4.94 -3.76
CA ILE A 268 -25.19 -5.34 -2.37
C ILE A 268 -24.25 -4.49 -1.52
N CYS A 269 -22.99 -4.33 -1.94
CA CYS A 269 -21.99 -3.58 -1.18
C CYS A 269 -22.40 -2.13 -0.90
N ILE A 270 -23.04 -1.44 -1.84
CA ILE A 270 -23.46 -0.04 -1.69
C ILE A 270 -24.82 0.12 -1.01
N THR A 271 -25.45 -0.98 -0.55
CA THR A 271 -26.67 -0.88 0.24
C THR A 271 -26.42 0.01 1.44
N GLN A 272 -27.29 1.02 1.62
CA GLN A 272 -27.14 1.99 2.69
C GLN A 272 -27.65 1.42 4.00
N VAL A 273 -26.85 1.54 5.05
CA VAL A 273 -27.24 1.19 6.42
C VAL A 273 -26.94 2.35 7.36
N THR A 274 -27.81 2.52 8.35
CA THR A 274 -27.61 3.50 9.42
C THR A 274 -27.02 2.77 10.62
N PRO A 275 -25.72 2.93 10.92
CA PRO A 275 -25.06 2.14 11.98
C PRO A 275 -25.61 2.42 13.39
N PHE A 276 -26.15 3.62 13.60
CA PHE A 276 -26.78 4.05 14.85
C PHE A 276 -27.99 4.92 14.54
N SER A 277 -28.91 5.03 15.48
CA SER A 277 -30.21 5.75 15.32
C SER A 277 -30.08 7.23 14.91
N SER A 278 -28.92 7.83 15.00
CA SER A 278 -28.63 9.23 14.65
C SER A 278 -27.43 9.41 13.71
N GLY A 279 -26.90 8.34 13.13
CA GLY A 279 -25.74 8.38 12.25
C GLY A 279 -26.10 8.68 10.79
N SER A 280 -25.13 9.13 10.02
CA SER A 280 -25.23 9.19 8.56
C SER A 280 -25.25 7.78 7.97
N ASN A 281 -25.98 7.62 6.87
CA ASN A 281 -25.97 6.37 6.11
C ASN A 281 -24.56 6.10 5.55
N ILE A 282 -24.14 4.84 5.66
CA ILE A 282 -22.88 4.34 5.09
C ILE A 282 -23.17 3.11 4.23
N ASN A 283 -22.25 2.79 3.33
CA ASN A 283 -22.31 1.52 2.60
C ASN A 283 -22.15 0.36 3.57
N ILE A 284 -22.85 -0.75 3.31
CA ILE A 284 -22.72 -1.94 4.16
C ILE A 284 -21.32 -2.54 4.10
N PHE A 285 -20.65 -2.44 2.94
CA PHE A 285 -19.29 -2.89 2.74
C PHE A 285 -18.46 -1.88 1.93
N ASP A 286 -17.31 -1.51 2.48
CA ASP A 286 -16.29 -0.70 1.82
C ASP A 286 -14.92 -1.37 1.98
N THR A 287 -14.10 -1.31 0.94
CA THR A 287 -12.71 -1.80 0.95
C THR A 287 -11.75 -0.65 1.15
N ASN A 288 -10.97 -0.74 2.23
CA ASN A 288 -9.84 0.14 2.52
C ASN A 288 -8.64 -0.75 2.89
N ALA A 289 -8.01 -1.35 1.87
CA ALA A 289 -7.01 -2.40 2.05
C ALA A 289 -5.64 -2.01 1.48
N VAL A 290 -4.59 -2.51 2.13
CA VAL A 290 -3.20 -2.45 1.64
C VAL A 290 -2.76 -3.88 1.35
N LEU A 291 -2.65 -4.24 0.09
CA LEU A 291 -2.26 -5.58 -0.33
C LEU A 291 -0.75 -5.66 -0.52
N ASP A 292 -0.13 -6.64 0.09
CA ASP A 292 1.28 -6.93 -0.08
C ASP A 292 1.50 -7.80 -1.31
N THR A 293 2.26 -7.29 -2.29
CA THR A 293 2.55 -8.01 -3.54
C THR A 293 3.54 -9.17 -3.36
N SER A 294 4.17 -9.30 -2.19
CA SER A 294 5.01 -10.46 -1.85
C SER A 294 4.20 -11.69 -1.42
N LYS A 295 2.95 -11.49 -0.98
CA LYS A 295 2.05 -12.57 -0.58
C LYS A 295 1.51 -13.33 -1.79
N LYS A 296 1.05 -14.56 -1.55
CA LYS A 296 0.37 -15.33 -2.60
C LYS A 296 -0.91 -14.61 -3.04
N VAL A 297 -1.20 -14.63 -4.34
CA VAL A 297 -2.42 -14.02 -4.89
C VAL A 297 -3.68 -14.46 -4.17
N ILE A 298 -3.76 -15.75 -3.80
CA ILE A 298 -4.93 -16.29 -3.10
C ILE A 298 -5.14 -15.66 -1.71
N ASP A 299 -4.07 -15.30 -1.01
CA ASP A 299 -4.16 -14.70 0.32
C ASP A 299 -4.67 -13.26 0.21
N ASN A 300 -4.19 -12.50 -0.78
CA ASN A 300 -4.71 -11.17 -1.10
C ASN A 300 -6.18 -11.22 -1.57
N VAL A 301 -6.57 -12.23 -2.35
CA VAL A 301 -7.98 -12.46 -2.73
C VAL A 301 -8.84 -12.71 -1.49
N ARG A 302 -8.38 -13.54 -0.56
CA ARG A 302 -9.08 -13.80 0.71
C ARG A 302 -9.22 -12.53 1.55
N GLU A 303 -8.18 -11.69 1.57
CA GLU A 303 -8.22 -10.39 2.26
C GLU A 303 -9.34 -9.50 1.72
N LEU A 304 -9.43 -9.36 0.39
CA LEU A 304 -10.50 -8.59 -0.26
C LEU A 304 -11.89 -9.19 -0.02
N LEU A 305 -12.02 -10.52 -0.09
CA LEU A 305 -13.29 -11.22 0.15
C LEU A 305 -13.79 -11.07 1.60
N ARG A 306 -12.89 -11.07 2.58
CA ARG A 306 -13.25 -10.84 4.00
C ARG A 306 -13.95 -9.51 4.20
N GLY A 307 -13.55 -8.47 3.47
CA GLY A 307 -14.14 -7.12 3.56
C GLY A 307 -15.63 -7.06 3.19
N CYS A 308 -16.14 -8.02 2.43
CA CYS A 308 -17.54 -8.06 1.99
C CYS A 308 -18.27 -9.38 2.28
N ARG A 309 -17.71 -10.27 3.12
CA ARG A 309 -18.23 -11.63 3.34
C ARG A 309 -18.46 -12.38 2.02
N GLY A 310 -17.52 -12.23 1.10
CA GLY A 310 -17.62 -12.74 -0.25
C GLY A 310 -17.03 -14.14 -0.40
N TYR A 311 -17.54 -14.87 -1.38
CA TYR A 311 -17.03 -16.16 -1.86
C TYR A 311 -16.76 -16.06 -3.36
N LEU A 312 -15.72 -16.73 -3.82
CA LEU A 312 -15.32 -16.72 -5.24
C LEU A 312 -15.30 -18.14 -5.81
N PRO A 313 -16.46 -18.82 -5.95
CA PRO A 313 -16.52 -20.12 -6.57
C PRO A 313 -16.19 -20.08 -8.07
N TYR A 314 -15.61 -21.17 -8.58
CA TYR A 314 -15.42 -21.41 -10.01
C TYR A 314 -16.53 -22.31 -10.52
N VAL A 315 -17.45 -21.73 -11.31
CA VAL A 315 -18.66 -22.42 -11.79
C VAL A 315 -18.80 -22.26 -13.29
N GLN A 316 -19.01 -23.35 -14.01
CA GLN A 316 -19.19 -23.35 -15.48
C GLN A 316 -18.06 -22.63 -16.24
N GLY A 317 -16.81 -22.79 -15.80
CA GLY A 317 -15.65 -22.17 -16.44
C GLY A 317 -15.41 -20.71 -16.08
N LYS A 318 -16.15 -20.14 -15.13
CA LYS A 318 -16.03 -18.73 -14.73
C LYS A 318 -15.91 -18.57 -13.23
N TYR A 319 -15.14 -17.57 -12.81
CA TYR A 319 -15.13 -17.08 -11.43
C TYR A 319 -16.37 -16.21 -11.18
N ARG A 320 -17.11 -16.53 -10.14
CA ARG A 320 -18.32 -15.83 -9.74
C ARG A 320 -18.15 -15.24 -8.36
N LEU A 321 -18.47 -13.95 -8.18
CA LEU A 321 -18.50 -13.33 -6.85
C LEU A 321 -19.88 -13.51 -6.24
N VAL A 322 -19.93 -14.10 -5.06
CA VAL A 322 -21.15 -14.27 -4.26
C VAL A 322 -20.94 -13.59 -2.92
N ILE A 323 -21.87 -12.72 -2.52
CA ILE A 323 -21.89 -12.11 -1.19
C ILE A 323 -22.99 -12.75 -0.37
N GLU A 324 -22.67 -13.11 0.88
CA GLU A 324 -23.66 -13.65 1.80
C GLU A 324 -24.72 -12.59 2.13
N THR A 325 -25.95 -12.89 1.78
CA THR A 325 -27.12 -12.06 2.05
C THR A 325 -28.24 -12.91 2.61
N THR A 326 -29.12 -12.30 3.42
CA THR A 326 -30.37 -12.94 3.79
C THR A 326 -31.25 -13.06 2.54
N GLY A 327 -31.54 -14.28 2.14
CA GLY A 327 -32.42 -14.58 1.01
C GLY A 327 -33.46 -15.63 1.36
N SER A 328 -34.52 -15.69 0.57
CA SER A 328 -35.45 -16.83 0.63
C SER A 328 -34.76 -18.10 0.16
N ALA A 329 -35.10 -19.24 0.73
CA ALA A 329 -34.59 -20.52 0.24
C ALA A 329 -34.91 -20.68 -1.25
N SER A 330 -33.89 -20.95 -2.07
CA SER A 330 -34.05 -21.15 -3.52
C SER A 330 -34.72 -22.50 -3.84
N VAL A 331 -34.58 -23.47 -2.95
CA VAL A 331 -35.17 -24.82 -3.04
C VAL A 331 -35.57 -25.22 -1.62
N SER A 332 -36.79 -25.72 -1.45
CA SER A 332 -37.22 -26.46 -0.26
C SER A 332 -37.15 -27.96 -0.55
N LEU A 333 -36.36 -28.66 0.23
CA LEU A 333 -36.29 -30.10 0.18
C LEU A 333 -37.25 -30.66 1.25
N THR A 334 -38.05 -31.64 0.85
CA THR A 334 -38.96 -32.38 1.76
C THR A 334 -38.37 -33.76 2.03
N GLU A 335 -38.97 -34.53 2.96
CA GLU A 335 -38.55 -35.91 3.21
C GLU A 335 -38.64 -36.78 1.97
N ASP A 336 -39.55 -36.49 1.04
CA ASP A 336 -39.71 -37.22 -0.22
C ASP A 336 -38.54 -37.00 -1.20
N ASP A 337 -37.77 -35.92 -1.03
CA ASP A 337 -36.60 -35.61 -1.85
C ASP A 337 -35.32 -36.29 -1.31
N ILE A 338 -35.38 -36.92 -0.13
CA ILE A 338 -34.24 -37.53 0.56
C ILE A 338 -34.30 -39.05 0.49
N LEU A 339 -33.57 -39.62 -0.44
CA LEU A 339 -33.64 -41.07 -0.70
C LEU A 339 -32.98 -41.96 0.37
N ASN A 340 -31.97 -41.53 1.10
CA ASN A 340 -31.19 -42.36 2.03
C ASN A 340 -30.81 -41.70 3.36
N GLY A 341 -31.54 -40.69 3.78
CA GLY A 341 -31.20 -39.94 4.97
C GLY A 341 -30.11 -38.87 4.74
N PHE A 342 -29.86 -38.03 5.73
CA PHE A 342 -28.84 -37.01 5.69
C PHE A 342 -27.94 -37.11 6.91
N THR A 343 -26.68 -36.72 6.75
CA THR A 343 -25.73 -36.62 7.85
C THR A 343 -25.40 -35.15 8.10
N LEU A 344 -25.57 -34.71 9.33
CA LEU A 344 -25.11 -33.43 9.81
C LEU A 344 -23.70 -33.62 10.38
N ALA A 345 -22.70 -33.00 9.76
CA ALA A 345 -21.37 -32.90 10.32
C ALA A 345 -21.14 -31.44 10.78
N SER A 346 -20.91 -31.24 12.06
CA SER A 346 -20.40 -29.96 12.58
C SER A 346 -18.87 -30.01 12.62
N ASN A 347 -18.22 -29.01 12.07
CA ASN A 347 -16.78 -28.83 12.27
C ASN A 347 -16.58 -28.07 13.57
N PRO A 348 -16.00 -28.70 14.64
CA PRO A 348 -15.88 -28.07 15.95
C PRO A 348 -14.89 -26.90 15.98
N ASN A 349 -14.16 -26.64 14.91
CA ASN A 349 -13.13 -25.59 14.85
C ASN A 349 -13.52 -24.37 14.00
N GLU A 350 -14.73 -24.32 13.47
CA GLU A 350 -15.21 -23.14 12.72
C GLU A 350 -16.57 -22.73 13.27
N ASP A 351 -16.74 -21.42 13.53
CA ASP A 351 -17.97 -20.81 14.02
C ASP A 351 -19.14 -20.89 12.99
N ASN A 352 -18.93 -21.56 11.86
CA ASN A 352 -19.91 -21.75 10.82
C ASN A 352 -20.33 -23.22 10.70
N VAL A 353 -21.59 -23.48 10.87
CA VAL A 353 -22.19 -24.81 10.58
C VAL A 353 -22.35 -24.92 9.08
N ILE A 354 -21.50 -25.75 8.44
CA ILE A 354 -21.65 -26.08 7.02
C ILE A 354 -22.56 -27.29 6.92
N PHE A 355 -23.74 -27.10 6.34
CA PHE A 355 -24.62 -28.21 5.98
C PHE A 355 -24.20 -28.75 4.60
N THR A 356 -23.64 -29.94 4.56
CA THR A 356 -23.35 -30.62 3.29
C THR A 356 -24.45 -31.67 3.06
N ILE A 357 -25.28 -31.43 2.08
CA ILE A 357 -26.21 -32.46 1.56
C ILE A 357 -25.50 -33.11 0.39
N SER A 358 -25.12 -34.38 0.52
CA SER A 358 -24.59 -35.18 -0.58
C SER A 358 -25.71 -35.97 -1.23
N PRO A 359 -26.18 -35.56 -2.42
CA PRO A 359 -27.10 -36.45 -3.17
C PRO A 359 -26.29 -37.62 -3.71
N ILE A 360 -26.62 -38.82 -3.29
CA ILE A 360 -26.14 -40.04 -3.95
C ILE A 360 -26.99 -40.20 -5.19
N CYS A 361 -26.52 -39.73 -6.35
CA CYS A 361 -27.06 -40.14 -7.62
C CYS A 361 -26.66 -41.62 -7.84
N SER A 362 -27.58 -42.53 -7.68
CA SER A 362 -27.49 -43.88 -8.29
C SER A 362 -27.87 -43.76 -9.75
N LEU A 363 -26.93 -44.07 -10.65
CA LEU A 363 -27.19 -44.36 -12.08
C LEU A 363 -28.13 -45.57 -12.23
#